data_b425edc398990574678f04b11054cc45
#
_entry.id   b425edc398990574678f04b11054cc45
#
_cell.length_a   1.000
_cell.length_b   1.000
_cell.length_c   1.000
_cell.angle_alpha   90.00
_cell.angle_beta   90.00
_cell.angle_gamma   90.00
#
_symmetry.space_group_name_H-M   'P 1'
#
loop_
_entity.id
_entity.type
_entity.pdbx_description
1 polymer ?
#
loop_
_entity_poly.entity_id
_entity_poly.type
_entity_poly.pdbx_seq_one_letter_code
_entity_poly.pdbx_strand_id
1 'polypeptide(L)'
;MPVVEGLSFSYRLYELPPGRLPFRRWRWELWHGARLEAAGWRLTQRDATRALRQHGSRVGHRLFGLKPPPDDARGEVFTPGAAVRVVHGAVAFALRPVALDAPVPLHA
;
A
#
# COMPACT_ATOMS: atom_id res chain seq x y z
N MET A 1 7.75 21.89 -8.75
CA MET A 1 6.30 21.64 -8.92
C MET A 1 5.71 21.26 -7.58
N PRO A 2 4.55 21.81 -7.25
CA PRO A 2 3.89 21.39 -6.01
C PRO A 2 3.48 19.93 -6.11
N VAL A 3 3.65 19.23 -5.00
CA VAL A 3 3.22 17.85 -4.87
C VAL A 3 1.72 17.85 -4.51
N VAL A 4 0.95 16.99 -5.15
CA VAL A 4 -0.45 16.80 -4.79
C VAL A 4 -0.50 16.09 -3.44
N GLU A 5 -1.23 16.67 -2.49
CA GLU A 5 -1.35 16.14 -1.12
C GLU A 5 -2.81 15.83 -0.77
N GLY A 6 -3.03 15.27 0.40
CA GLY A 6 -4.36 14.96 0.91
C GLY A 6 -4.90 13.61 0.50
N LEU A 7 -4.16 12.85 -0.30
CA LEU A 7 -4.55 11.52 -0.71
C LEU A 7 -4.26 10.51 0.41
N SER A 8 -5.20 9.63 0.68
CA SER A 8 -5.07 8.61 1.72
C SER A 8 -5.60 7.28 1.22
N PHE A 9 -4.84 6.24 1.48
CA PHE A 9 -5.23 4.85 1.23
C PHE A 9 -5.29 4.08 2.53
N SER A 10 -6.14 3.07 2.57
CA SER A 10 -6.11 2.07 3.63
C SER A 10 -5.33 0.86 3.14
N TYR A 11 -4.65 0.17 4.06
CA TYR A 11 -3.91 -1.03 3.71
C TYR A 11 -4.08 -2.11 4.76
N ARG A 12 -3.91 -3.35 4.31
CA ARG A 12 -3.71 -4.51 5.17
C ARG A 12 -2.35 -5.11 4.85
N LEU A 13 -1.65 -5.51 5.90
CA LEU A 13 -0.35 -6.16 5.77
C LEU A 13 -0.25 -7.19 6.87
N TYR A 14 -0.15 -8.46 6.50
CA TYR A 14 -0.11 -9.54 7.47
C TYR A 14 0.60 -10.76 6.91
N GLU A 15 1.18 -11.53 7.82
CA GLU A 15 1.79 -12.80 7.47
C GLU A 15 0.70 -13.84 7.26
N LEU A 16 0.77 -14.56 6.14
CA LEU A 16 -0.17 -15.63 5.86
C LEU A 16 0.10 -16.81 6.77
N PRO A 17 -0.94 -17.57 7.18
CA PRO A 17 -0.74 -18.77 7.97
C PRO A 17 0.18 -19.76 7.26
N PRO A 18 0.98 -20.54 8.01
CA PRO A 18 1.82 -21.57 7.40
C PRO A 18 0.95 -22.56 6.64
N GLY A 19 1.34 -22.83 5.41
CA GLY A 19 0.67 -23.76 4.53
C GLY A 19 1.61 -24.88 4.14
N ARG A 20 1.37 -25.44 2.94
CA ARG A 20 2.23 -26.50 2.40
C ARG A 20 3.60 -25.99 1.96
N LEU A 21 3.75 -24.69 1.78
CA LEU A 21 5.00 -24.09 1.34
C LEU A 21 5.95 -23.90 2.53
N PRO A 22 7.24 -24.16 2.38
CA PRO A 22 8.21 -24.10 3.48
C PRO A 22 8.71 -22.68 3.79
N PHE A 23 8.07 -21.66 3.28
CA PHE A 23 8.49 -20.28 3.46
C PHE A 23 7.32 -19.40 3.90
N ARG A 24 7.66 -18.31 4.58
CA ARG A 24 6.68 -17.32 5.00
C ARG A 24 6.25 -16.48 3.82
N ARG A 25 4.99 -16.02 3.87
CA ARG A 25 4.41 -15.15 2.85
C ARG A 25 3.71 -13.99 3.53
N TRP A 26 3.89 -12.82 2.98
CA TRP A 26 3.29 -11.59 3.46
C TRP A 26 2.22 -11.15 2.47
N ARG A 27 0.97 -11.11 2.93
CA ARG A 27 -0.15 -10.59 2.15
C ARG A 27 -0.22 -9.08 2.31
N TRP A 28 -0.41 -8.37 1.23
CA TRP A 28 -0.64 -6.94 1.25
C TRP A 28 -1.87 -6.61 0.42
N GLU A 29 -2.64 -5.58 0.86
CA GLU A 29 -3.82 -5.08 0.18
C GLU A 29 -3.80 -3.57 0.25
N LEU A 30 -4.10 -2.92 -0.88
CA LEU A 30 -4.22 -1.47 -0.98
C LEU A 30 -5.66 -1.13 -1.31
N TRP A 31 -6.27 -0.29 -0.46
CA TRP A 31 -7.67 0.10 -0.59
C TRP A 31 -7.80 1.60 -0.72
N HIS A 32 -8.68 2.06 -1.60
CA HIS A 32 -9.10 3.45 -1.70
C HIS A 32 -10.60 3.52 -1.40
N GLY A 33 -10.95 3.96 -0.19
CA GLY A 33 -12.31 3.83 0.29
C GLY A 33 -12.74 2.37 0.34
N ALA A 34 -13.85 2.03 -0.28
CA ALA A 34 -14.38 0.68 -0.33
C ALA A 34 -13.79 -0.16 -1.48
N ARG A 35 -12.92 0.42 -2.30
CA ARG A 35 -12.40 -0.24 -3.48
C ARG A 35 -11.03 -0.83 -3.25
N LEU A 36 -10.87 -2.11 -3.54
CA LEU A 36 -9.56 -2.75 -3.58
C LEU A 36 -8.83 -2.35 -4.86
N GLU A 37 -7.76 -1.61 -4.72
CA GLU A 37 -6.98 -1.12 -5.85
C GLU A 37 -5.91 -2.11 -6.30
N ALA A 38 -5.27 -2.79 -5.34
CA ALA A 38 -4.25 -3.78 -5.64
C ALA A 38 -4.06 -4.70 -4.45
N ALA A 39 -3.60 -5.91 -4.72
CA ALA A 39 -3.30 -6.89 -3.69
C ALA A 39 -2.30 -7.91 -4.22
N GLY A 40 -1.62 -8.58 -3.32
CA GLY A 40 -0.68 -9.62 -3.65
C GLY A 40 -0.03 -10.19 -2.41
N TRP A 41 1.04 -10.95 -2.63
CA TRP A 41 1.85 -11.44 -1.53
C TRP A 41 3.34 -11.41 -1.92
N ARG A 42 4.19 -11.38 -0.91
CA ARG A 42 5.64 -11.37 -1.07
C ARG A 42 6.26 -12.26 -0.02
N LEU A 43 7.49 -12.65 -0.26
CA LEU A 43 8.24 -13.52 0.66
C LEU A 43 8.73 -12.80 1.91
N THR A 44 8.86 -11.49 1.85
CA THR A 44 9.37 -10.68 2.97
C THR A 44 8.47 -9.49 3.24
N GLN A 45 8.47 -9.03 4.47
CA GLN A 45 7.80 -7.79 4.87
C GLN A 45 8.36 -6.60 4.09
N ARG A 46 9.66 -6.58 3.86
CA ARG A 46 10.32 -5.53 3.08
C ARG A 46 9.72 -5.41 1.68
N ASP A 47 9.56 -6.53 0.98
CA ASP A 47 9.03 -6.52 -0.37
C ASP A 47 7.53 -6.21 -0.39
N ALA A 48 6.78 -6.64 0.64
CA ALA A 48 5.36 -6.33 0.76
C ALA A 48 5.14 -4.84 1.01
N THR A 49 5.92 -4.21 1.89
CA THR A 49 5.82 -2.76 2.12
C THR A 49 6.25 -1.97 0.90
N ARG A 50 7.25 -2.45 0.16
CA ARG A 50 7.65 -1.86 -1.12
C ARG A 50 6.51 -1.91 -2.14
N ALA A 51 5.81 -3.04 -2.22
CA ALA A 51 4.66 -3.19 -3.11
C ALA A 51 3.55 -2.19 -2.76
N LEU A 52 3.25 -2.01 -1.47
CA LEU A 52 2.26 -1.04 -1.02
C LEU A 52 2.64 0.39 -1.43
N ARG A 53 3.89 0.80 -1.23
CA ARG A 53 4.34 2.13 -1.64
C ARG A 53 4.26 2.31 -3.14
N GLN A 54 4.69 1.32 -3.90
CA GLN A 54 4.74 1.39 -5.35
C GLN A 54 3.33 1.45 -5.96
N HIS A 55 2.43 0.59 -5.52
CA HIS A 55 1.05 0.59 -6.01
C HIS A 55 0.29 1.83 -5.56
N GLY A 56 0.52 2.31 -4.35
CA GLY A 56 -0.05 3.57 -3.87
C GLY A 56 0.35 4.74 -4.75
N SER A 57 1.62 4.81 -5.14
CA SER A 57 2.11 5.85 -6.05
C SER A 57 1.43 5.76 -7.41
N ARG A 58 1.34 4.58 -7.98
CA ARG A 58 0.69 4.39 -9.29
C ARG A 58 -0.78 4.81 -9.27
N VAL A 59 -1.51 4.37 -8.25
CA VAL A 59 -2.93 4.72 -8.10
C VAL A 59 -3.06 6.22 -7.87
N GLY A 60 -2.22 6.81 -7.02
CA GLY A 60 -2.24 8.25 -6.74
C GLY A 60 -2.04 9.08 -8.00
N HIS A 61 -1.04 8.74 -8.80
CA HIS A 61 -0.80 9.46 -10.06
C HIS A 61 -1.98 9.31 -11.02
N ARG A 62 -2.52 8.10 -11.15
CA ARG A 62 -3.67 7.86 -12.02
C ARG A 62 -4.89 8.68 -11.62
N LEU A 63 -5.17 8.79 -10.32
CA LEU A 63 -6.31 9.56 -9.83
C LEU A 63 -6.25 11.04 -10.20
N PHE A 64 -5.06 11.58 -10.38
CA PHE A 64 -4.87 12.98 -10.77
C PHE A 64 -4.48 13.14 -12.25
N GLY A 65 -4.59 12.07 -13.04
CA GLY A 65 -4.25 12.13 -14.45
C GLY A 65 -2.77 12.35 -14.72
N LEU A 66 -1.91 11.96 -13.78
CA LEU A 66 -0.47 12.14 -13.87
C LEU A 66 0.23 10.84 -14.24
N LYS A 67 1.35 10.98 -14.94
CA LYS A 67 2.18 9.82 -15.25
C LYS A 67 3.07 9.49 -14.05
N PRO A 68 3.06 8.24 -13.55
CA PRO A 68 3.95 7.87 -12.47
C PRO A 68 5.40 7.86 -12.93
N PRO A 69 6.37 8.19 -12.01
CA PRO A 69 7.77 8.12 -12.37
C PRO A 69 8.22 6.69 -12.63
N PRO A 70 9.28 6.49 -13.43
CA PRO A 70 9.77 5.15 -13.75
C PRO A 70 10.50 4.45 -12.61
N ASP A 71 11.00 5.20 -11.62
CA ASP A 71 11.70 4.65 -10.48
C ASP A 71 10.73 4.17 -9.40
N ASP A 72 11.23 3.35 -8.48
CA ASP A 72 10.43 2.83 -7.39
C ASP A 72 10.17 3.88 -6.30
N ALA A 73 9.00 3.82 -5.69
CA ALA A 73 8.68 4.60 -4.50
C ALA A 73 9.49 4.04 -3.32
N ARG A 74 10.53 4.76 -2.94
CA ARG A 74 11.45 4.35 -1.86
C ARG A 74 10.89 4.67 -0.50
N GLY A 75 11.35 3.94 0.49
CA GLY A 75 10.97 4.12 1.87
C GLY A 75 11.45 2.97 2.73
N GLU A 76 11.28 3.12 4.03
CA GLU A 76 11.65 2.10 4.98
C GLU A 76 10.58 1.02 5.09
N VAL A 77 11.00 -0.15 5.55
CA VAL A 77 10.08 -1.22 5.95
C VAL A 77 9.26 -0.71 7.13
N PHE A 78 7.95 -0.94 7.09
CA PHE A 78 7.08 -0.54 8.18
C PHE A 78 6.30 -1.75 8.71
N THR A 79 5.89 -1.64 9.97
CA THR A 79 5.13 -2.70 10.65
C THR A 79 3.65 -2.64 10.23
N PRO A 80 2.93 -3.78 10.34
CA PRO A 80 1.53 -3.85 9.93
C PRO A 80 0.58 -2.84 10.59
N GLY A 81 0.92 -2.29 11.72
CA GLY A 81 0.06 -1.30 12.40
C GLY A 81 0.47 0.16 12.17
N ALA A 82 1.46 0.41 11.32
CA ALA A 82 2.01 1.75 11.18
C ALA A 82 1.23 2.59 10.16
N ALA A 83 1.04 3.87 10.50
CA ALA A 83 0.62 4.87 9.52
C ALA A 83 1.86 5.44 8.84
N VAL A 84 1.86 5.49 7.53
CA VAL A 84 3.05 5.84 6.74
C VAL A 84 2.70 6.94 5.76
N ARG A 85 3.61 7.90 5.60
CA ARG A 85 3.49 8.91 4.56
C ARG A 85 4.51 8.61 3.47
N VAL A 86 4.06 8.63 2.23
CA VAL A 86 4.90 8.37 1.06
C VAL A 86 4.87 9.59 0.16
N VAL A 87 6.05 10.05 -0.27
CA VAL A 87 6.19 11.09 -1.30
C VAL A 87 6.93 10.48 -2.47
N HIS A 88 6.30 10.48 -3.62
CA HIS A 88 6.91 9.91 -4.82
C HIS A 88 6.41 10.63 -6.06
N GLY A 89 7.33 11.11 -6.89
CA GLY A 89 6.95 11.86 -8.08
C GLY A 89 6.15 13.11 -7.71
N ALA A 90 4.96 13.24 -8.29
CA ALA A 90 4.12 14.41 -8.12
C ALA A 90 3.03 14.23 -7.04
N VAL A 91 3.04 13.13 -6.28
CA VAL A 91 2.03 12.86 -5.26
C VAL A 91 2.65 12.55 -3.92
N ALA A 92 1.92 12.93 -2.87
CA ALA A 92 2.16 12.51 -1.51
C ALA A 92 0.88 11.86 -0.98
N PHE A 93 1.00 10.74 -0.32
CA PHE A 93 -0.16 10.02 0.18
C PHE A 93 0.13 9.37 1.52
N ALA A 94 -0.93 9.11 2.27
CA ALA A 94 -0.85 8.37 3.51
C ALA A 94 -1.30 6.93 3.28
N LEU A 95 -0.62 6.00 3.93
CA LEU A 95 -1.03 4.60 4.05
C LEU A 95 -1.49 4.40 5.49
N ARG A 96 -2.77 4.12 5.68
CA ARG A 96 -3.37 3.93 7.01
C ARG A 96 -3.73 2.47 7.22
N PRO A 97 -3.28 1.86 8.32
CA PRO A 97 -3.55 0.45 8.56
C PRO A 97 -5.03 0.22 8.87
N VAL A 98 -5.56 -0.89 8.35
CA VAL A 98 -6.86 -1.41 8.74
C VAL A 98 -6.61 -2.64 9.59
N ALA A 99 -7.27 -2.74 10.73
CA ALA A 99 -7.17 -3.92 11.60
C ALA A 99 -7.66 -5.16 10.83
N LEU A 100 -6.97 -6.28 11.02
CA LEU A 100 -7.27 -7.51 10.28
C LEU A 100 -8.66 -8.06 10.59
N ASP A 101 -9.14 -7.82 11.80
CA ASP A 101 -10.46 -8.24 12.27
C ASP A 101 -11.55 -7.20 12.00
N ALA A 102 -11.16 -6.01 11.53
CA ALA A 102 -12.13 -4.97 11.19
C ALA A 102 -12.72 -5.25 9.81
N PRO A 103 -14.04 -5.01 9.62
CA PRO A 103 -14.60 -5.11 8.29
C PRO A 103 -13.99 -4.05 7.38
N VAL A 104 -13.69 -4.44 6.15
CA VAL A 104 -13.31 -3.47 5.12
C VAL A 104 -14.50 -2.58 4.85
N PRO A 105 -14.31 -1.24 4.74
CA PRO A 105 -15.42 -0.36 4.40
C PRO A 105 -16.05 -0.78 3.08
N LEU A 106 -17.34 -1.16 3.12
CA LEU A 106 -18.08 -1.54 1.92
C LEU A 106 -18.68 -0.33 1.21
N HIS A 107 -18.68 0.80 1.88
CA HIS A 107 -19.22 2.06 1.36
C HIS A 107 -18.19 3.15 1.59
N ALA A 108 -17.99 3.92 0.57
CA ALA A 108 -17.15 5.10 0.67
C ALA A 108 -17.82 6.18 1.50
#